data_9ebc70665fcbc1e255039f8fdc628894
#
_entry.id   9ebc70665fcbc1e255039f8fdc628894
#
_cell.length_a   1.000
_cell.length_b   1.000
_cell.length_c   1.000
_cell.angle_alpha   90.00
_cell.angle_beta   90.00
_cell.angle_gamma   90.00
#
_symmetry.space_group_name_H-M   'P 1'
#
loop_
_entity.id
_entity.type
_entity.pdbx_description
1 polymer ?
#
loop_
_entity_poly.entity_id
_entity_poly.type
_entity_poly.pdbx_seq_one_letter_code
_entity_poly.pdbx_strand_id
1 'polypeptide(L)'
;AQNQAQMLDENLTVFDTIDRVATGDIRLKIRDILGAFMFGGEASDKKVKVLSGGERTRLAMIKLLLEPVNFLILDEPTNHLDMRSKDVLKEAIREFDGTVILVSHDRDFLDGLATKVYEFGGGHVKEHLSGIYEFLQKKKIENLNELQKGASLSSSPTASAKGSEQEPVQPSENKLSYEAQKELNKKLKKLERQVADCEASIEETEAAI
;
A
#
# COMPACT_ATOMS: atom_id res chain seq x y z
N ALA A 1 -15.74 7.20 1.74
CA ALA A 1 -16.47 5.92 1.83
C ALA A 1 -17.19 5.71 3.16
N GLN A 2 -16.63 6.13 4.30
CA GLN A 2 -17.30 5.93 5.61
C GLN A 2 -18.68 6.59 5.72
N ASN A 3 -18.88 7.75 5.12
CA ASN A 3 -20.18 8.43 5.14
C ASN A 3 -21.22 7.78 4.20
N GLN A 4 -20.81 7.02 3.22
CA GLN A 4 -21.71 6.38 2.27
C GLN A 4 -22.47 5.18 2.85
N ALA A 5 -21.87 4.49 3.84
CA ALA A 5 -22.59 3.43 4.56
C ALA A 5 -23.82 3.95 5.33
N GLN A 6 -23.84 5.24 5.70
CA GLN A 6 -24.98 5.91 6.34
C GLN A 6 -26.07 6.33 5.35
N MET A 7 -25.76 6.34 4.06
CA MET A 7 -26.72 6.72 2.99
C MET A 7 -27.49 5.51 2.40
N LEU A 8 -27.24 4.32 2.95
CA LEU A 8 -27.99 3.12 2.54
C LEU A 8 -29.39 3.12 3.15
N ASP A 9 -30.39 2.74 2.35
CA ASP A 9 -31.77 2.57 2.84
C ASP A 9 -31.85 1.29 3.68
N GLU A 10 -32.07 1.45 4.98
CA GLU A 10 -32.10 0.35 5.96
C GLU A 10 -33.24 -0.66 5.73
N ASN A 11 -34.29 -0.27 5.01
CA ASN A 11 -35.46 -1.11 4.75
C ASN A 11 -35.29 -2.06 3.56
N LEU A 12 -34.34 -1.75 2.67
CA LEU A 12 -34.02 -2.57 1.50
C LEU A 12 -33.25 -3.82 1.88
N THR A 13 -33.32 -4.83 1.01
CA THR A 13 -32.38 -5.94 1.05
C THR A 13 -31.03 -5.55 0.43
N VAL A 14 -30.01 -6.33 0.69
CA VAL A 14 -28.71 -6.20 0.03
C VAL A 14 -28.90 -6.26 -1.49
N PHE A 15 -29.66 -7.24 -1.97
CA PHE A 15 -29.97 -7.41 -3.39
C PHE A 15 -30.68 -6.18 -3.97
N ASP A 16 -31.77 -5.72 -3.35
CA ASP A 16 -32.55 -4.57 -3.83
C ASP A 16 -31.70 -3.29 -3.88
N THR A 17 -30.78 -3.13 -2.94
CA THR A 17 -29.88 -1.98 -2.89
C THR A 17 -29.00 -1.91 -4.14
N ILE A 18 -28.52 -3.04 -4.61
CA ILE A 18 -27.66 -3.14 -5.80
C ILE A 18 -28.50 -3.14 -7.09
N ASP A 19 -29.67 -3.81 -7.11
CA ASP A 19 -30.55 -3.83 -8.28
C ASP A 19 -31.03 -2.45 -8.72
N ARG A 20 -31.19 -1.52 -7.75
CA ARG A 20 -31.58 -0.13 -8.03
C ARG A 20 -30.52 0.67 -8.81
N VAL A 21 -29.25 0.34 -8.66
CA VAL A 21 -28.14 1.07 -9.31
C VAL A 21 -27.55 0.30 -10.49
N ALA A 22 -27.75 -1.01 -10.53
CA ALA A 22 -27.27 -1.85 -11.62
C ALA A 22 -28.01 -1.58 -12.94
N THR A 23 -27.25 -1.37 -14.00
CA THR A 23 -27.78 -1.11 -15.35
C THR A 23 -27.25 -2.16 -16.34
N GLY A 24 -28.02 -2.39 -17.43
CA GLY A 24 -27.62 -3.27 -18.51
C GLY A 24 -27.26 -4.69 -18.07
N ASP A 25 -26.17 -5.23 -18.59
CA ASP A 25 -25.70 -6.61 -18.33
C ASP A 25 -25.24 -6.85 -16.89
N ILE A 26 -24.89 -5.79 -16.18
CA ILE A 26 -24.51 -5.85 -14.76
C ILE A 26 -25.67 -6.41 -13.93
N ARG A 27 -26.90 -6.07 -14.29
CA ARG A 27 -28.10 -6.54 -13.60
C ARG A 27 -28.23 -8.07 -13.59
N LEU A 28 -27.78 -8.72 -14.65
CA LEU A 28 -27.77 -10.18 -14.75
C LEU A 28 -26.73 -10.83 -13.85
N LYS A 29 -25.68 -10.10 -13.47
CA LYS A 29 -24.53 -10.55 -12.67
C LYS A 29 -24.57 -10.13 -11.21
N ILE A 30 -25.66 -9.49 -10.75
CA ILE A 30 -25.75 -8.96 -9.37
C ILE A 30 -25.42 -10.04 -8.33
N ARG A 31 -25.97 -11.25 -8.48
CA ARG A 31 -25.74 -12.34 -7.51
C ARG A 31 -24.28 -12.81 -7.48
N ASP A 32 -23.61 -12.81 -8.62
CA ASP A 32 -22.19 -13.17 -8.73
C ASP A 32 -21.33 -12.09 -8.07
N ILE A 33 -21.61 -10.82 -8.34
CA ILE A 33 -20.95 -9.67 -7.73
C ILE A 33 -21.12 -9.71 -6.21
N LEU A 34 -22.36 -9.86 -5.74
CA LEU A 34 -22.65 -9.96 -4.31
C LEU A 34 -21.95 -11.16 -3.67
N GLY A 35 -21.90 -12.31 -4.35
CA GLY A 35 -21.18 -13.50 -3.90
C GLY A 35 -19.69 -13.26 -3.76
N ALA A 36 -19.08 -12.54 -4.71
CA ALA A 36 -17.67 -12.17 -4.68
C ALA A 36 -17.31 -11.26 -3.49
N PHE A 37 -18.24 -10.44 -3.06
CA PHE A 37 -18.13 -9.60 -1.86
C PHE A 37 -18.76 -10.21 -0.60
N MET A 38 -18.89 -11.52 -0.54
CA MET A 38 -19.41 -12.28 0.62
C MET A 38 -20.88 -12.00 1.00
N PHE A 39 -21.69 -11.60 0.03
CA PHE A 39 -23.14 -11.50 0.18
C PHE A 39 -23.87 -12.59 -0.63
N GLY A 40 -23.27 -13.79 -0.76
CA GLY A 40 -23.86 -14.89 -1.49
C GLY A 40 -25.02 -15.55 -0.75
N GLY A 41 -25.89 -16.23 -1.49
CA GLY A 41 -27.02 -17.00 -0.94
C GLY A 41 -27.99 -16.13 -0.12
N GLU A 42 -28.35 -16.62 1.06
CA GLU A 42 -29.28 -15.93 1.98
C GLU A 42 -28.78 -14.57 2.48
N ALA A 43 -27.47 -14.30 2.40
CA ALA A 43 -26.93 -13.01 2.81
C ALA A 43 -27.42 -11.87 1.88
N SER A 44 -27.72 -12.16 0.62
CA SER A 44 -28.26 -11.18 -0.33
C SER A 44 -29.69 -10.73 0.01
N ASP A 45 -30.45 -11.55 0.71
CA ASP A 45 -31.86 -11.28 1.07
C ASP A 45 -31.99 -10.60 2.44
N LYS A 46 -30.86 -10.45 3.18
CA LYS A 46 -30.85 -9.71 4.46
C LYS A 46 -31.15 -8.23 4.23
N LYS A 47 -31.89 -7.64 5.16
CA LYS A 47 -32.11 -6.18 5.15
C LYS A 47 -30.86 -5.44 5.59
N VAL A 48 -30.61 -4.28 5.03
CA VAL A 48 -29.45 -3.43 5.33
C VAL A 48 -29.39 -3.10 6.83
N LYS A 49 -30.51 -2.92 7.52
CA LYS A 49 -30.55 -2.64 8.97
C LYS A 49 -29.93 -3.71 9.86
N VAL A 50 -29.88 -4.98 9.42
CA VAL A 50 -29.33 -6.09 10.21
C VAL A 50 -27.84 -6.34 9.91
N LEU A 51 -27.25 -5.63 8.95
CA LEU A 51 -25.86 -5.75 8.60
C LEU A 51 -24.94 -5.14 9.67
N SER A 52 -23.81 -5.77 9.89
CA SER A 52 -22.70 -5.19 10.67
C SER A 52 -22.14 -3.93 9.99
N GLY A 53 -21.37 -3.11 10.72
CA GLY A 53 -20.72 -1.92 10.16
C GLY A 53 -19.82 -2.24 8.96
N GLY A 54 -19.02 -3.32 9.04
CA GLY A 54 -18.17 -3.77 7.95
C GLY A 54 -18.95 -4.24 6.72
N GLU A 55 -20.06 -4.97 6.92
CA GLU A 55 -20.96 -5.38 5.83
C GLU A 55 -21.61 -4.18 5.17
N ARG A 56 -22.07 -3.18 5.94
CA ARG A 56 -22.64 -1.94 5.39
C ARG A 56 -21.62 -1.17 4.55
N THR A 57 -20.38 -1.05 5.03
CA THR A 57 -19.30 -0.38 4.28
C THR A 57 -19.01 -1.11 2.97
N ARG A 58 -18.97 -2.44 2.99
CA ARG A 58 -18.76 -3.27 1.80
C ARG A 58 -19.91 -3.12 0.79
N LEU A 59 -21.15 -3.15 1.26
CA LEU A 59 -22.32 -2.95 0.40
C LEU A 59 -22.34 -1.55 -0.22
N ALA A 60 -22.02 -0.51 0.56
CA ALA A 60 -21.92 0.87 0.06
C ALA A 60 -20.85 1.01 -1.02
N MET A 61 -19.74 0.29 -0.88
CA MET A 61 -18.66 0.28 -1.87
C MET A 61 -19.09 -0.40 -3.17
N ILE A 62 -19.77 -1.56 -3.10
CA ILE A 62 -20.31 -2.22 -4.30
C ILE A 62 -21.26 -1.26 -5.02
N LYS A 63 -22.17 -0.63 -4.28
CA LYS A 63 -23.13 0.34 -4.83
C LYS A 63 -22.39 1.46 -5.56
N LEU A 64 -21.36 2.05 -4.93
CA LEU A 64 -20.57 3.15 -5.50
C LEU A 64 -19.85 2.76 -6.80
N LEU A 65 -19.32 1.55 -6.89
CA LEU A 65 -18.63 1.04 -8.08
C LEU A 65 -19.60 0.80 -9.25
N LEU A 66 -20.87 0.52 -8.97
CA LEU A 66 -21.88 0.25 -9.97
C LEU A 66 -22.67 1.49 -10.38
N GLU A 67 -22.53 2.60 -9.66
CA GLU A 67 -23.13 3.87 -10.05
C GLU A 67 -22.42 4.44 -11.30
N PRO A 68 -23.16 5.02 -12.26
CA PRO A 68 -22.57 5.59 -13.46
C PRO A 68 -21.88 6.92 -13.16
N VAL A 69 -20.70 6.85 -12.57
CA VAL A 69 -19.86 8.00 -12.23
C VAL A 69 -18.57 7.97 -13.06
N ASN A 70 -17.99 9.12 -13.34
CA ASN A 70 -16.73 9.25 -14.07
C ASN A 70 -15.53 9.61 -13.17
N PHE A 71 -15.78 9.80 -11.86
CA PHE A 71 -14.80 10.16 -10.88
C PHE A 71 -15.08 9.49 -9.54
N LEU A 72 -14.09 8.77 -8.99
CA LEU A 72 -14.15 8.08 -7.72
C LEU A 72 -13.05 8.57 -6.79
N ILE A 73 -13.41 8.77 -5.52
CA ILE A 73 -12.45 9.00 -4.44
C ILE A 73 -12.65 7.87 -3.42
N LEU A 74 -11.64 7.02 -3.26
CA LEU A 74 -11.64 5.90 -2.34
C LEU A 74 -10.57 6.12 -1.27
N ASP A 75 -11.00 6.22 -0.03
CA ASP A 75 -10.14 6.38 1.14
C ASP A 75 -10.16 5.09 1.95
N GLU A 76 -8.98 4.43 2.05
CA GLU A 76 -8.77 3.15 2.71
C GLU A 76 -9.85 2.09 2.36
N PRO A 77 -10.10 1.83 1.07
CA PRO A 77 -11.19 0.96 0.65
C PRO A 77 -10.97 -0.52 1.00
N THR A 78 -9.74 -0.89 1.31
CA THR A 78 -9.37 -2.27 1.71
C THR A 78 -9.65 -2.58 3.16
N ASN A 79 -9.99 -1.59 3.98
CA ASN A 79 -10.33 -1.80 5.39
C ASN A 79 -11.55 -2.72 5.52
N HIS A 80 -11.45 -3.71 6.39
CA HIS A 80 -12.49 -4.72 6.64
C HIS A 80 -12.79 -5.66 5.46
N LEU A 81 -11.96 -5.69 4.43
CA LEU A 81 -12.04 -6.66 3.35
C LEU A 81 -11.10 -7.86 3.62
N ASP A 82 -11.59 -9.04 3.31
CA ASP A 82 -10.77 -10.23 3.18
C ASP A 82 -9.99 -10.22 1.86
N MET A 83 -9.02 -11.11 1.71
CA MET A 83 -8.15 -11.17 0.53
C MET A 83 -8.96 -11.26 -0.77
N ARG A 84 -9.98 -12.11 -0.78
CA ARG A 84 -10.81 -12.37 -1.95
C ARG A 84 -11.60 -11.13 -2.39
N SER A 85 -12.20 -10.42 -1.43
CA SER A 85 -12.91 -9.16 -1.69
C SER A 85 -11.98 -8.04 -2.14
N LYS A 86 -10.72 -8.03 -1.66
CA LYS A 86 -9.69 -7.10 -2.14
C LYS A 86 -9.35 -7.33 -3.61
N ASP A 87 -9.18 -8.59 -4.02
CA ASP A 87 -8.89 -8.93 -5.42
C ASP A 87 -10.03 -8.51 -6.35
N VAL A 88 -11.28 -8.76 -5.95
CA VAL A 88 -12.46 -8.34 -6.72
C VAL A 88 -12.55 -6.81 -6.80
N LEU A 89 -12.29 -6.11 -5.70
CA LEU A 89 -12.24 -4.65 -5.68
C LEU A 89 -11.14 -4.12 -6.60
N LYS A 90 -9.96 -4.73 -6.56
CA LYS A 90 -8.82 -4.37 -7.40
C LYS A 90 -9.16 -4.49 -8.88
N GLU A 91 -9.81 -5.55 -9.27
CA GLU A 91 -10.24 -5.77 -10.65
C GLU A 91 -11.33 -4.78 -11.07
N ALA A 92 -12.34 -4.54 -10.21
CA ALA A 92 -13.39 -3.55 -10.48
C ALA A 92 -12.83 -2.13 -10.67
N ILE A 93 -11.80 -1.75 -9.89
CA ILE A 93 -11.13 -0.44 -10.07
C ILE A 93 -10.31 -0.41 -11.37
N ARG A 94 -9.68 -1.52 -11.74
CA ARG A 94 -8.90 -1.63 -12.98
C ARG A 94 -9.78 -1.49 -14.23
N GLU A 95 -10.98 -2.06 -14.19
CA GLU A 95 -11.97 -1.99 -15.27
C GLU A 95 -12.78 -0.68 -15.29
N PHE A 96 -12.62 0.16 -14.25
CA PHE A 96 -13.38 1.42 -14.16
C PHE A 96 -12.93 2.41 -15.24
N ASP A 97 -13.88 2.82 -16.09
CA ASP A 97 -13.64 3.77 -17.18
C ASP A 97 -13.78 5.22 -16.71
N GLY A 98 -12.92 5.62 -15.78
CA GLY A 98 -12.97 6.98 -15.23
C GLY A 98 -11.69 7.31 -14.46
N THR A 99 -11.72 8.43 -13.74
CA THR A 99 -10.61 8.84 -12.88
C THR A 99 -10.83 8.35 -11.46
N VAL A 100 -9.83 7.68 -10.88
CA VAL A 100 -9.86 7.22 -9.49
C VAL A 100 -8.76 7.90 -8.70
N ILE A 101 -9.12 8.52 -7.57
CA ILE A 101 -8.17 8.90 -6.51
C ILE A 101 -8.27 7.85 -5.41
N LEU A 102 -7.13 7.21 -5.15
CA LEU A 102 -7.04 6.11 -4.20
C LEU A 102 -6.06 6.48 -3.08
N VAL A 103 -6.54 6.44 -1.84
CA VAL A 103 -5.71 6.58 -0.64
C VAL A 103 -5.70 5.22 0.05
N SER A 104 -4.52 4.62 0.23
CA SER A 104 -4.38 3.35 0.92
C SER A 104 -2.98 3.15 1.48
N HIS A 105 -2.89 2.43 2.59
CA HIS A 105 -1.63 1.93 3.15
C HIS A 105 -1.27 0.52 2.64
N ASP A 106 -2.17 -0.13 1.94
CA ASP A 106 -2.01 -1.47 1.37
C ASP A 106 -1.24 -1.39 0.04
N ARG A 107 0.06 -1.65 0.09
CA ARG A 107 0.96 -1.54 -1.07
C ARG A 107 0.67 -2.58 -2.13
N ASP A 108 0.32 -3.79 -1.73
CA ASP A 108 0.01 -4.88 -2.65
C ASP A 108 -1.31 -4.61 -3.40
N PHE A 109 -2.25 -3.95 -2.72
CA PHE A 109 -3.48 -3.48 -3.35
C PHE A 109 -3.21 -2.37 -4.37
N LEU A 110 -2.34 -1.40 -4.03
CA LEU A 110 -1.98 -0.29 -4.93
C LEU A 110 -1.15 -0.73 -6.13
N ASP A 111 -0.46 -1.86 -6.04
CA ASP A 111 0.39 -2.37 -7.12
C ASP A 111 -0.42 -2.74 -8.36
N GLY A 112 0.00 -2.21 -9.50
CA GLY A 112 -0.68 -2.38 -10.78
C GLY A 112 -2.00 -1.60 -10.93
N LEU A 113 -2.40 -0.78 -9.92
CA LEU A 113 -3.51 0.16 -10.02
C LEU A 113 -3.02 1.60 -10.22
N ALA A 114 -2.05 2.01 -9.40
CA ALA A 114 -1.55 3.37 -9.42
C ALA A 114 -0.68 3.63 -10.67
N THR A 115 -1.12 4.55 -11.51
CA THR A 115 -0.35 5.08 -12.66
C THR A 115 0.44 6.33 -12.29
N LYS A 116 -0.01 7.03 -11.25
CA LYS A 116 0.59 8.25 -10.70
C LYS A 116 0.52 8.22 -9.19
N VAL A 117 1.56 8.73 -8.54
CA VAL A 117 1.61 8.90 -7.09
C VAL A 117 1.79 10.37 -6.76
N TYR A 118 0.95 10.92 -5.91
CA TYR A 118 1.08 12.27 -5.38
C TYR A 118 1.61 12.22 -3.95
N GLU A 119 2.77 12.79 -3.76
CA GLU A 119 3.40 12.91 -2.45
C GLU A 119 3.13 14.28 -1.86
N PHE A 120 2.56 14.33 -0.67
CA PHE A 120 2.32 15.55 0.09
C PHE A 120 3.38 15.70 1.19
N GLY A 121 4.17 16.76 1.15
CA GLY A 121 5.19 17.00 2.16
C GLY A 121 5.80 18.40 2.04
N GLY A 122 6.23 18.99 3.17
CA GLY A 122 6.91 20.28 3.18
C GLY A 122 6.14 21.45 2.57
N GLY A 123 4.79 21.41 2.57
CA GLY A 123 3.95 22.42 1.93
C GLY A 123 3.86 22.32 0.41
N HIS A 124 4.42 21.27 -0.18
CA HIS A 124 4.44 21.02 -1.63
C HIS A 124 3.80 19.68 -1.96
N VAL A 125 3.30 19.58 -3.19
CA VAL A 125 2.82 18.33 -3.79
C VAL A 125 3.76 17.94 -4.91
N LYS A 126 4.32 16.74 -4.84
CA LYS A 126 5.17 16.19 -5.92
C LYS A 126 4.41 15.08 -6.63
N GLU A 127 4.37 15.16 -7.95
CA GLU A 127 3.83 14.10 -8.81
C GLU A 127 4.95 13.15 -9.23
N HIS A 128 4.68 11.85 -9.11
CA HIS A 128 5.54 10.78 -9.58
C HIS A 128 4.76 9.95 -10.61
N LEU A 129 5.25 9.93 -11.84
CA LEU A 129 4.70 9.14 -12.95
C LEU A 129 5.27 7.71 -12.87
N SER A 130 4.92 6.99 -11.82
CA SER A 130 5.42 5.63 -11.59
C SER A 130 4.45 4.85 -10.71
N GLY A 131 4.54 3.52 -10.78
CA GLY A 131 3.84 2.65 -9.84
C GLY A 131 4.34 2.82 -8.41
N ILE A 132 3.60 2.27 -7.46
CA ILE A 132 3.88 2.43 -6.02
C ILE A 132 5.27 1.89 -5.64
N TYR A 133 5.70 0.76 -6.18
CA TYR A 133 6.99 0.16 -5.84
C TYR A 133 8.18 0.97 -6.36
N GLU A 134 8.09 1.51 -7.59
CA GLU A 134 9.13 2.40 -8.12
C GLU A 134 9.25 3.68 -7.30
N PHE A 135 8.12 4.25 -6.90
CA PHE A 135 8.08 5.41 -6.00
C PHE A 135 8.78 5.11 -4.68
N LEU A 136 8.47 3.98 -4.04
CA LEU A 136 9.07 3.57 -2.78
C LEU A 136 10.57 3.30 -2.89
N GLN A 137 11.03 2.71 -3.99
CA GLN A 137 12.45 2.51 -4.24
C GLN A 137 13.19 3.85 -4.39
N LYS A 138 12.65 4.80 -5.17
CA LYS A 138 13.22 6.14 -5.31
C LYS A 138 13.32 6.85 -3.96
N LYS A 139 12.27 6.80 -3.16
CA LYS A 139 12.25 7.36 -1.80
C LYS A 139 13.30 6.73 -0.88
N LYS A 140 13.46 5.42 -0.93
CA LYS A 140 14.49 4.74 -0.14
C LYS A 140 15.90 5.20 -0.52
N ILE A 141 16.16 5.39 -1.81
CA ILE A 141 17.45 5.89 -2.33
C ILE A 141 17.67 7.35 -1.92
N GLU A 142 16.65 8.21 -2.04
CA GLU A 142 16.73 9.62 -1.61
C GLU A 142 17.06 9.73 -0.12
N ASN A 143 16.36 8.99 0.75
CA ASN A 143 16.61 8.99 2.19
C ASN A 143 18.03 8.50 2.52
N LEU A 144 18.54 7.47 1.83
CA LEU A 144 19.92 7.00 2.03
C LEU A 144 20.96 8.06 1.61
N ASN A 145 20.71 8.77 0.52
CA ASN A 145 21.58 9.85 0.03
C ASN A 145 21.56 11.07 0.97
N GLU A 146 20.43 11.39 1.57
CA GLU A 146 20.32 12.46 2.57
C GLU A 146 21.08 12.10 3.86
N LEU A 147 20.98 10.87 4.33
CA LEU A 147 21.74 10.39 5.47
C LEU A 147 23.24 10.42 5.21
N GLN A 148 23.69 10.08 4.00
CA GLN A 148 25.11 10.17 3.63
C GLN A 148 25.60 11.61 3.56
N LYS A 149 24.80 12.54 3.02
CA LYS A 149 25.13 13.98 2.99
C LYS A 149 25.16 14.59 4.39
N GLY A 150 24.23 14.20 5.27
CA GLY A 150 24.23 14.64 6.68
C GLY A 150 25.48 14.15 7.45
N ALA A 151 25.96 12.97 7.16
CA ALA A 151 27.17 12.43 7.77
C ALA A 151 28.46 13.09 7.26
N SER A 152 28.48 13.62 6.04
CA SER A 152 29.64 14.30 5.47
C SER A 152 29.80 15.77 5.90
N LEU A 153 28.76 16.39 6.46
CA LEU A 153 28.79 17.76 6.96
C LEU A 153 29.30 17.88 8.41
N SER A 154 29.51 16.77 9.11
CA SER A 154 30.02 16.76 10.50
C SER A 154 31.53 16.54 10.63
N SER A 155 32.28 16.49 9.52
CA SER A 155 33.75 16.35 9.53
C SER A 155 34.44 17.57 8.92
N SER A 156 34.46 18.70 9.66
CA SER A 156 35.44 19.76 9.44
C SER A 156 36.49 19.65 10.55
N PRO A 157 37.80 19.49 10.21
CA PRO A 157 38.85 19.47 11.20
C PRO A 157 39.28 20.90 11.55
N THR A 158 38.94 21.40 12.71
CA THR A 158 39.65 22.53 13.29
C THR A 158 40.74 22.00 14.19
N ALA A 159 41.97 22.20 13.74
CA ALA A 159 43.16 22.02 14.53
C ALA A 159 43.31 23.18 15.54
N SER A 160 43.64 22.88 16.75
CA SER A 160 44.66 23.48 17.61
C SER A 160 44.33 23.52 19.09
N ALA A 161 45.20 22.89 19.81
CA ALA A 161 45.87 23.28 21.06
C ALA A 161 45.24 23.00 22.43
N LYS A 162 45.88 22.01 23.08
CA LYS A 162 46.35 21.96 24.49
C LYS A 162 45.36 22.15 25.66
N GLY A 163 45.35 21.12 26.50
CA GLY A 163 45.30 21.32 27.96
C GLY A 163 44.36 20.39 28.72
N SER A 164 44.93 19.34 29.28
CA SER A 164 44.68 18.75 30.62
C SER A 164 43.28 18.30 31.04
N GLU A 165 43.32 17.09 31.57
CA GLU A 165 42.55 16.49 32.68
C GLU A 165 41.37 15.57 32.39
N GLN A 166 41.51 14.41 32.96
CA GLN A 166 40.74 13.18 32.88
C GLN A 166 39.42 13.28 33.66
N GLU A 167 38.34 12.84 33.06
CA GLU A 167 37.28 12.13 33.76
C GLU A 167 36.54 11.17 32.79
N PRO A 168 36.01 10.02 33.24
CA PRO A 168 35.58 8.94 32.38
C PRO A 168 34.18 9.19 31.82
N VAL A 169 34.12 9.41 30.50
CA VAL A 169 32.89 9.59 29.77
C VAL A 169 32.34 8.24 29.32
N GLN A 170 31.09 7.99 29.66
CA GLN A 170 30.27 6.87 29.17
C GLN A 170 30.26 6.79 27.64
N PRO A 171 30.20 5.61 27.03
CA PRO A 171 30.20 5.49 25.58
C PRO A 171 28.94 6.09 24.98
N SER A 172 29.12 7.10 24.12
CA SER A 172 28.03 7.79 23.41
C SER A 172 27.27 6.84 22.48
N GLU A 173 25.95 6.98 22.41
CA GLU A 173 25.03 6.23 21.57
C GLU A 173 25.44 6.16 20.08
N ASN A 174 26.22 7.12 19.58
CA ASN A 174 26.74 7.16 18.23
C ASN A 174 27.80 6.08 17.91
N LYS A 175 28.55 5.57 18.91
CA LYS A 175 29.49 4.47 18.66
C LYS A 175 28.79 3.12 18.53
N LEU A 176 27.73 2.90 19.31
CA LEU A 176 26.90 1.69 19.23
C LEU A 176 26.15 1.59 17.89
N SER A 177 25.70 2.71 17.34
CA SER A 177 25.04 2.74 16.04
C SER A 177 26.01 2.46 14.89
N TYR A 178 27.25 2.95 14.96
CA TYR A 178 28.27 2.73 13.94
C TYR A 178 28.77 1.26 13.90
N GLU A 179 28.96 0.64 15.06
CA GLU A 179 29.34 -0.77 15.14
C GLU A 179 28.23 -1.70 14.66
N ALA A 180 26.97 -1.41 15.03
CA ALA A 180 25.82 -2.14 14.54
C ALA A 180 25.66 -2.03 13.02
N GLN A 181 25.91 -0.86 12.47
CA GLN A 181 25.83 -0.61 11.02
C GLN A 181 26.97 -1.31 10.25
N LYS A 182 28.17 -1.36 10.83
CA LYS A 182 29.31 -2.09 10.28
C LYS A 182 29.09 -3.61 10.29
N GLU A 183 28.48 -4.14 11.34
CA GLU A 183 28.10 -5.56 11.40
C GLU A 183 26.97 -5.89 10.38
N LEU A 184 25.99 -5.00 10.23
CA LEU A 184 24.91 -5.17 9.25
C LEU A 184 25.47 -5.20 7.83
N ASN A 185 26.35 -4.26 7.48
CA ASN A 185 27.02 -4.21 6.17
C ASN A 185 27.90 -5.45 5.91
N LYS A 186 28.55 -5.98 6.95
CA LYS A 186 29.34 -7.22 6.85
C LYS A 186 28.45 -8.44 6.58
N LYS A 187 27.27 -8.49 7.23
CA LYS A 187 26.27 -9.54 7.00
C LYS A 187 25.67 -9.44 5.60
N LEU A 188 25.35 -8.22 5.15
CA LEU A 188 24.81 -7.95 3.82
C LEU A 188 25.78 -8.41 2.72
N LYS A 189 27.05 -8.04 2.82
CA LYS A 189 28.09 -8.45 1.88
C LYS A 189 28.36 -9.97 1.87
N LYS A 190 28.11 -10.65 3.00
CA LYS A 190 28.18 -12.11 3.08
C LYS A 190 27.00 -12.78 2.39
N LEU A 191 25.81 -12.23 2.54
CA LEU A 191 24.60 -12.72 1.88
C LEU A 191 24.65 -12.50 0.36
N GLU A 192 25.14 -11.35 -0.08
CA GLU A 192 25.34 -11.06 -1.50
C GLU A 192 26.29 -12.06 -2.16
N ARG A 193 27.38 -12.44 -1.47
CA ARG A 193 28.28 -13.51 -1.95
C ARG A 193 27.59 -14.86 -2.01
N GLN A 194 26.77 -15.20 -1.02
CA GLN A 194 26.07 -16.48 -1.03
C GLN A 194 25.03 -16.56 -2.15
N VAL A 195 24.36 -15.44 -2.46
CA VAL A 195 23.43 -15.36 -3.61
C VAL A 195 24.19 -15.54 -4.92
N ALA A 196 25.31 -14.84 -5.11
CA ALA A 196 26.14 -14.98 -6.31
C ALA A 196 26.71 -16.42 -6.49
N ASP A 197 27.12 -17.07 -5.38
CA ASP A 197 27.58 -18.46 -5.44
C ASP A 197 26.44 -19.44 -5.78
N CYS A 198 25.21 -19.18 -5.30
CA CYS A 198 24.04 -19.98 -5.67
C CYS A 198 23.62 -19.77 -7.13
N GLU A 199 23.64 -18.51 -7.62
CA GLU A 199 23.36 -18.19 -9.02
C GLU A 199 24.36 -18.88 -9.96
N ALA A 200 25.65 -18.85 -9.64
CA ALA A 200 26.67 -19.55 -10.41
C ALA A 200 26.47 -21.08 -10.42
N SER A 201 26.04 -21.66 -9.27
CA SER A 201 25.74 -23.10 -9.22
C SER A 201 24.50 -23.47 -10.02
N ILE A 202 23.52 -22.59 -10.12
CA ILE A 202 22.32 -22.80 -10.97
C ILE A 202 22.71 -22.74 -12.45
N GLU A 203 23.51 -21.76 -12.87
CA GLU A 203 24.01 -21.66 -14.26
C GLU A 203 24.84 -22.90 -14.66
N GLU A 204 25.67 -23.42 -13.73
CA GLU A 204 26.47 -24.62 -13.98
C GLU A 204 25.60 -25.89 -14.14
N THR A 205 24.52 -25.99 -13.35
CA THR A 205 23.56 -27.11 -13.46
C THR A 205 22.66 -27.00 -14.68
N GLU A 206 22.25 -25.80 -15.09
CA GLU A 206 21.49 -25.58 -16.33
C GLU A 206 22.31 -25.82 -17.58
N ALA A 207 23.62 -25.54 -17.55
CA ALA A 207 24.52 -25.81 -18.68
C ALA A 207 24.89 -27.30 -18.82
N ALA A 208 24.62 -28.12 -17.80
CA ALA A 208 24.91 -29.56 -17.78
C ALA A 208 23.72 -30.45 -18.22
N ILE A 209 22.56 -29.84 -18.54
CA ILE A 209 21.34 -30.49 -19.05
C ILE A 209 21.24 -30.24 -20.56
#